data_9cafec70740ed9d4d7c0881679d364b9
#
_entry.id   9cafec70740ed9d4d7c0881679d364b9
#
_cell.length_a   1.000
_cell.length_b   1.000
_cell.length_c   1.000
_cell.angle_alpha   90.00
_cell.angle_beta   90.00
_cell.angle_gamma   90.00
#
_symmetry.space_group_name_H-M   'P 1'
#
loop_
_entity.id
_entity.type
_entity.pdbx_description
1 polymer ?
#
loop_
_entity_poly.entity_id
_entity_poly.type
_entity_poly.pdbx_seq_one_letter_code
_entity_poly.pdbx_strand_id
1 'polypeptide(L)'
;MITGRLFDIQRFSISDGPGVRTSVFLKGCNLRCAWCHNPESQSMKTEIRYAVNKCIGCGLCIHVCPNGAHRVNERSEHVLQRSKCSVCTKCVDMCNPRALEVIGKEFTVEQVMDEVLKDRELYTFSGG
;
A
#
# COMPACT_ATOMS: atom_id res chain seq x y z
N MET A 1 -12.39 21.09 0.18
CA MET A 1 -11.76 20.05 1.06
C MET A 1 -10.43 19.65 0.45
N ILE A 2 -9.38 19.70 1.23
CA ILE A 2 -8.04 19.30 0.76
C ILE A 2 -7.91 17.80 0.94
N THR A 3 -7.52 17.09 -0.12
CA THR A 3 -7.27 15.66 -0.11
C THR A 3 -5.87 15.36 -0.65
N GLY A 4 -5.33 14.22 -0.26
CA GLY A 4 -4.07 13.69 -0.78
C GLY A 4 -4.17 12.19 -1.01
N ARG A 5 -3.41 11.69 -1.99
CA ARG A 5 -3.29 10.25 -2.20
C ARG A 5 -2.15 9.69 -1.38
N LEU A 6 -2.43 8.66 -0.63
CA LEU A 6 -1.45 7.97 0.20
C LEU A 6 -1.22 6.55 -0.32
N PHE A 7 0.02 6.07 -0.18
CA PHE A 7 0.26 4.66 -0.38
C PHE A 7 0.46 3.92 0.95
N ASP A 8 0.85 4.63 2.02
CA ASP A 8 0.98 4.02 3.34
C ASP A 8 0.91 5.06 4.47
N ILE A 9 0.49 4.62 5.66
CA ILE A 9 0.66 5.32 6.94
C ILE A 9 1.33 4.34 7.88
N GLN A 10 2.60 4.58 8.20
CA GLN A 10 3.40 3.72 9.04
C GLN A 10 3.48 4.28 10.45
N ARG A 11 2.80 3.60 11.38
CA ARG A 11 2.84 3.93 12.82
C ARG A 11 4.08 3.28 13.46
N PHE A 12 4.49 3.79 14.61
CA PHE A 12 5.62 3.27 15.40
C PHE A 12 6.95 3.26 14.62
N SER A 13 7.15 4.23 13.75
CA SER A 13 8.42 4.37 13.03
C SER A 13 9.49 4.90 13.98
N ILE A 14 10.59 4.18 14.06
CA ILE A 14 11.78 4.53 14.87
C ILE A 14 12.98 4.96 14.02
N SER A 15 12.86 4.86 12.71
CA SER A 15 13.95 5.11 11.76
C SER A 15 13.83 6.44 10.99
N ASP A 16 12.74 7.19 11.21
CA ASP A 16 12.42 8.41 10.45
C ASP A 16 12.70 9.70 11.24
N GLY A 17 13.55 9.62 12.25
CA GLY A 17 13.94 10.75 13.09
C GLY A 17 13.94 10.38 14.58
N PRO A 18 14.19 11.35 15.48
CA PRO A 18 14.18 11.12 16.91
C PRO A 18 12.83 10.63 17.42
N GLY A 19 12.86 9.70 18.38
CA GLY A 19 11.66 9.19 19.04
C GLY A 19 10.79 8.29 18.15
N VAL A 20 9.59 7.97 18.65
CA VAL A 20 8.59 7.23 17.89
C VAL A 20 7.77 8.19 17.04
N ARG A 21 7.61 7.88 15.77
CA ARG A 21 6.92 8.73 14.79
C ARG A 21 5.88 7.95 14.01
N THR A 22 4.97 8.68 13.40
CA THR A 22 4.09 8.17 12.35
C THR A 22 4.51 8.81 11.02
N SER A 23 4.88 7.97 10.05
CA SER A 23 5.27 8.42 8.72
C SER A 23 4.09 8.30 7.77
N VAL A 24 3.71 9.40 7.15
CA VAL A 24 2.64 9.46 6.14
C VAL A 24 3.29 9.52 4.77
N PHE A 25 3.05 8.49 3.96
CA PHE A 25 3.64 8.36 2.63
C PHE A 25 2.66 8.79 1.55
N LEU A 26 2.92 9.93 0.94
CA LEU A 26 2.15 10.44 -0.19
C LEU A 26 2.47 9.66 -1.46
N LYS A 27 1.45 9.47 -2.31
CA LYS A 27 1.57 8.81 -3.61
C LYS A 27 1.54 9.83 -4.74
N GLY A 28 2.47 9.68 -5.66
CA GLY A 28 2.67 10.56 -6.80
C GLY A 28 4.01 11.28 -6.69
N CYS A 29 4.98 10.83 -7.47
CA CYS A 29 6.30 11.44 -7.54
C CYS A 29 6.73 11.55 -9.01
N ASN A 30 7.19 12.73 -9.41
CA ASN A 30 7.67 12.96 -10.77
C ASN A 30 9.14 12.58 -10.97
N LEU A 31 9.85 12.22 -9.90
CA LEU A 31 11.22 11.74 -9.96
C LEU A 31 11.27 10.23 -10.27
N ARG A 32 12.40 9.79 -10.79
CA ARG A 32 12.68 8.38 -11.13
C ARG A 32 14.09 8.02 -10.67
N CYS A 33 14.34 8.23 -9.37
CA CYS A 33 15.63 7.96 -8.76
C CYS A 33 15.98 6.47 -8.86
N ALA A 34 17.20 6.17 -9.27
CA ALA A 34 17.68 4.78 -9.36
C ALA A 34 17.72 4.08 -8.00
N TRP A 35 17.85 4.86 -6.92
CA TRP A 35 17.86 4.39 -5.53
C TRP A 35 16.53 4.53 -4.80
N CYS A 36 15.42 4.66 -5.52
CA CYS A 36 14.10 4.85 -4.89
C CYS A 36 13.71 3.64 -4.04
N HIS A 37 13.47 3.87 -2.75
CA HIS A 37 13.02 2.82 -1.82
C HIS A 37 11.54 2.46 -1.98
N ASN A 38 10.73 3.35 -2.52
CA ASN A 38 9.29 3.22 -2.59
C ASN A 38 8.78 3.45 -4.03
N PRO A 39 9.10 2.56 -4.99
CA PRO A 39 8.67 2.74 -6.38
C PRO A 39 7.14 2.78 -6.53
N GLU A 40 6.38 2.20 -5.59
CA GLU A 40 4.93 2.29 -5.54
C GLU A 40 4.41 3.70 -5.30
N SER A 41 5.25 4.61 -4.79
CA SER A 41 4.87 6.01 -4.59
C SER A 41 4.91 6.85 -5.86
N GLN A 42 5.50 6.36 -6.94
CA GLN A 42 5.75 7.14 -8.16
C GLN A 42 4.46 7.44 -8.94
N SER A 43 3.62 6.44 -9.14
CA SER A 43 2.37 6.62 -9.89
C SER A 43 1.33 7.39 -9.07
N MET A 44 0.63 8.35 -9.71
CA MET A 44 -0.53 9.04 -9.13
C MET A 44 -1.79 8.17 -9.09
N LYS A 45 -1.79 7.02 -9.77
CA LYS A 45 -2.96 6.16 -9.90
C LYS A 45 -3.14 5.28 -8.66
N THR A 46 -4.38 4.94 -8.37
CA THR A 46 -4.70 3.84 -7.45
C THR A 46 -4.23 2.53 -8.07
N GLU A 47 -3.57 1.70 -7.28
CA GLU A 47 -2.99 0.43 -7.73
C GLU A 47 -3.21 -0.66 -6.69
N ILE A 48 -3.01 -1.91 -7.11
CA ILE A 48 -2.94 -3.05 -6.20
C ILE A 48 -1.48 -3.33 -5.88
N ARG A 49 -1.12 -3.30 -4.59
CA ARG A 49 0.17 -3.77 -4.11
C ARG A 49 0.11 -5.27 -3.85
N TYR A 50 1.10 -5.99 -4.31
CA TYR A 50 1.23 -7.43 -4.09
C TYR A 50 2.49 -7.74 -3.27
N ALA A 51 2.30 -8.30 -2.09
CA ALA A 51 3.35 -8.75 -1.20
C ALA A 51 3.55 -10.27 -1.36
N VAL A 52 4.55 -10.67 -2.13
CA VAL A 52 4.85 -12.07 -2.47
C VAL A 52 5.03 -12.93 -1.21
N ASN A 53 5.72 -12.39 -0.21
CA ASN A 53 6.01 -13.08 1.05
C ASN A 53 4.77 -13.38 1.92
N LYS A 54 3.66 -12.71 1.67
CA LYS A 54 2.39 -12.96 2.37
C LYS A 54 1.47 -13.93 1.62
N CYS A 55 1.73 -14.19 0.35
CA CYS A 55 0.90 -15.04 -0.47
C CYS A 55 1.02 -16.51 -0.06
N ILE A 56 -0.12 -17.15 0.18
CA ILE A 56 -0.20 -18.58 0.55
C ILE A 56 -0.55 -19.49 -0.63
N GLY A 57 -0.68 -18.93 -1.85
CA GLY A 57 -0.96 -19.70 -3.06
C GLY A 57 -2.38 -20.27 -3.15
N CYS A 58 -3.37 -19.72 -2.44
CA CYS A 58 -4.73 -20.26 -2.43
C CYS A 58 -5.50 -20.10 -3.75
N GLY A 59 -5.07 -19.23 -4.66
CA GLY A 59 -5.63 -19.06 -6.00
C GLY A 59 -6.99 -18.34 -6.07
N LEU A 60 -7.55 -17.86 -4.97
CA LEU A 60 -8.85 -17.17 -4.96
C LEU A 60 -8.85 -15.91 -5.83
N CYS A 61 -7.75 -15.15 -5.84
CA CYS A 61 -7.61 -13.96 -6.66
C CYS A 61 -7.69 -14.26 -8.18
N ILE A 62 -7.25 -15.43 -8.60
CA ILE A 62 -7.31 -15.87 -9.99
C ILE A 62 -8.78 -16.08 -10.40
N HIS A 63 -9.56 -16.71 -9.53
CA HIS A 63 -10.97 -17.00 -9.81
C HIS A 63 -11.88 -15.77 -9.82
N VAL A 64 -11.59 -14.78 -8.95
CA VAL A 64 -12.45 -13.60 -8.82
C VAL A 64 -12.09 -12.46 -9.77
N CYS A 65 -10.91 -12.49 -10.38
CA CYS A 65 -10.49 -11.42 -11.26
C CYS A 65 -11.21 -11.46 -12.61
N PRO A 66 -12.02 -10.43 -12.95
CA PRO A 66 -12.79 -10.42 -14.19
C PRO A 66 -11.91 -10.25 -15.43
N ASN A 67 -10.69 -9.71 -15.26
CA ASN A 67 -9.79 -9.39 -16.37
C ASN A 67 -8.64 -10.38 -16.52
N GLY A 68 -8.59 -11.43 -15.71
CA GLY A 68 -7.49 -12.38 -15.75
C GLY A 68 -6.11 -11.77 -15.43
N ALA A 69 -6.08 -10.76 -14.54
CA ALA A 69 -4.83 -10.10 -14.15
C ALA A 69 -3.95 -10.97 -13.25
N HIS A 70 -4.52 -11.95 -12.56
CA HIS A 70 -3.80 -12.89 -11.73
C HIS A 70 -3.58 -14.21 -12.47
N ARG A 71 -2.39 -14.74 -12.40
CA ARG A 71 -2.03 -16.03 -13.01
C ARG A 71 -0.93 -16.72 -12.22
N VAL A 72 -0.72 -17.98 -12.50
CA VAL A 72 0.42 -18.75 -12.02
C VAL A 72 1.41 -18.90 -13.19
N ASN A 73 2.68 -18.64 -12.94
CA ASN A 73 3.72 -18.82 -13.95
C ASN A 73 4.20 -20.29 -14.03
N GLU A 74 5.16 -20.57 -14.89
CA GLU A 74 5.73 -21.92 -15.08
C GLU A 74 6.43 -22.46 -13.82
N ARG A 75 6.83 -21.57 -12.90
CA ARG A 75 7.43 -21.92 -11.61
C ARG A 75 6.41 -22.10 -10.47
N SER A 76 5.13 -22.16 -10.80
CA SER A 76 4.01 -22.21 -9.84
C SER A 76 3.95 -21.00 -8.90
N GLU A 77 4.51 -19.87 -9.29
CA GLU A 77 4.45 -18.62 -8.54
C GLU A 77 3.28 -17.76 -9.02
N HIS A 78 2.59 -17.13 -8.08
CA HIS A 78 1.53 -16.17 -8.42
C HIS A 78 2.12 -14.87 -8.98
N VAL A 79 1.57 -14.41 -10.08
CA VAL A 79 1.96 -13.19 -10.78
C VAL A 79 0.76 -12.28 -10.99
N LEU A 80 0.89 -11.01 -10.67
CA LEU A 80 -0.09 -9.96 -10.99
C LEU A 80 0.34 -9.23 -12.27
N GLN A 81 -0.45 -9.39 -13.32
CA GLN A 81 -0.24 -8.71 -14.59
C GLN A 81 -0.97 -7.35 -14.57
N ARG A 82 -0.24 -6.30 -14.24
CA ARG A 82 -0.79 -4.95 -13.99
C ARG A 82 -1.47 -4.35 -15.21
N SER A 83 -1.03 -4.67 -16.43
CA SER A 83 -1.64 -4.18 -17.67
C SER A 83 -3.09 -4.63 -17.86
N LYS A 84 -3.49 -5.74 -17.23
CA LYS A 84 -4.86 -6.26 -17.25
C LYS A 84 -5.70 -5.84 -16.04
N CYS A 85 -5.08 -5.27 -15.02
CA CYS A 85 -5.75 -4.91 -13.79
C CYS A 85 -6.57 -3.62 -13.96
N SER A 86 -7.87 -3.70 -13.67
CA SER A 86 -8.78 -2.53 -13.64
C SER A 86 -8.95 -1.93 -12.26
N VAL A 87 -8.23 -2.44 -11.26
CA VAL A 87 -8.32 -2.00 -9.86
C VAL A 87 -9.76 -2.13 -9.29
N CYS A 88 -10.47 -3.17 -9.66
CA CYS A 88 -11.83 -3.43 -9.17
C CYS A 88 -11.89 -3.88 -7.70
N THR A 89 -10.74 -4.20 -7.08
CA THR A 89 -10.55 -4.58 -5.69
C THR A 89 -11.13 -5.93 -5.23
N LYS A 90 -11.80 -6.67 -6.07
CA LYS A 90 -12.40 -7.98 -5.71
C LYS A 90 -11.38 -8.98 -5.15
N CYS A 91 -10.16 -9.00 -5.72
CA CYS A 91 -9.08 -9.85 -5.25
C CYS A 91 -8.58 -9.46 -3.84
N VAL A 92 -8.62 -8.17 -3.52
CA VAL A 92 -8.23 -7.66 -2.20
C VAL A 92 -9.18 -8.15 -1.12
N ASP A 93 -10.48 -8.10 -1.39
CA ASP A 93 -11.53 -8.54 -0.45
C ASP A 93 -11.44 -10.06 -0.17
N MET A 94 -10.96 -10.84 -1.13
CA MET A 94 -10.82 -12.29 -1.03
C MET A 94 -9.46 -12.74 -0.46
N CYS A 95 -8.51 -11.84 -0.31
CA CYS A 95 -7.16 -12.18 0.14
C CYS A 95 -7.04 -12.18 1.67
N ASN A 96 -7.29 -13.32 2.29
CA ASN A 96 -7.22 -13.45 3.76
C ASN A 96 -5.85 -13.10 4.35
N PRO A 97 -4.70 -13.54 3.79
CA PRO A 97 -3.39 -13.17 4.33
C PRO A 97 -2.98 -11.73 4.02
N ARG A 98 -3.84 -10.96 3.34
CA ARG A 98 -3.60 -9.57 2.93
C ARG A 98 -2.30 -9.38 2.12
N ALA A 99 -2.03 -10.32 1.24
CA ALA A 99 -0.95 -10.20 0.27
C ALA A 99 -1.27 -9.16 -0.82
N LEU A 100 -2.55 -8.86 -1.03
CA LEU A 100 -3.05 -7.87 -1.96
C LEU A 100 -3.70 -6.71 -1.19
N GLU A 101 -3.26 -5.50 -1.48
CA GLU A 101 -3.78 -4.28 -0.85
C GLU A 101 -3.97 -3.18 -1.89
N VAL A 102 -4.98 -2.33 -1.68
CA VAL A 102 -5.18 -1.13 -2.50
C VAL A 102 -4.31 -0.01 -1.97
N ILE A 103 -3.48 0.57 -2.82
CA ILE A 103 -2.69 1.76 -2.52
C ILE A 103 -3.10 2.95 -3.40
N GLY A 104 -2.91 4.16 -2.90
CA GLY A 104 -3.30 5.37 -3.62
C GLY A 104 -4.77 5.76 -3.40
N LYS A 105 -5.34 5.42 -2.26
CA LYS A 105 -6.63 5.97 -1.83
C LYS A 105 -6.48 7.45 -1.48
N GLU A 106 -7.54 8.19 -1.69
CA GLU A 106 -7.61 9.59 -1.25
C GLU A 106 -8.00 9.68 0.22
N PHE A 107 -7.30 10.54 0.94
CA PHE A 107 -7.56 10.86 2.34
C PHE A 107 -7.72 12.36 2.49
N THR A 108 -8.65 12.78 3.34
CA THR A 108 -8.73 14.17 3.79
C THR A 108 -7.68 14.44 4.87
N VAL A 109 -7.40 15.73 5.11
CA VAL A 109 -6.49 16.12 6.21
C VAL A 109 -6.99 15.59 7.54
N GLU A 110 -8.29 15.66 7.80
CA GLU A 110 -8.91 15.17 9.05
C GLU A 110 -8.66 13.67 9.22
N GLN A 111 -8.90 12.88 8.18
CA GLN A 111 -8.68 11.42 8.23
C GLN A 111 -7.22 11.06 8.52
N VAL A 112 -6.28 11.79 7.92
CA VAL A 112 -4.84 11.58 8.21
C VAL A 112 -4.51 11.98 9.63
N MET A 113 -5.03 13.11 10.10
CA MET A 113 -4.80 13.58 11.47
C MET A 113 -5.38 12.65 12.53
N ASP A 114 -6.56 12.07 12.27
CA ASP A 114 -7.17 11.08 13.15
C ASP A 114 -6.25 9.86 13.34
N GLU A 115 -5.63 9.39 12.26
CA GLU A 115 -4.65 8.29 12.36
C GLU A 115 -3.37 8.70 13.10
N VAL A 116 -2.82 9.87 12.77
CA VAL A 116 -1.57 10.36 13.37
C VAL A 116 -1.75 10.62 14.87
N LEU A 117 -2.86 11.22 15.27
CA LEU A 117 -3.11 11.60 16.66
C LEU A 117 -3.39 10.43 17.60
N LYS A 118 -3.64 9.22 17.08
CA LYS A 118 -3.80 8.01 17.91
C LYS A 118 -2.59 7.73 18.80
N ASP A 119 -1.40 8.13 18.35
CA ASP A 119 -0.14 7.89 19.04
C ASP A 119 0.47 9.16 19.68
N ARG A 120 -0.35 10.19 19.89
CA ARG A 120 0.09 11.48 20.41
C ARG A 120 0.91 11.37 21.70
N GLU A 121 0.48 10.50 22.61
CA GLU A 121 1.17 10.30 23.90
C GLU A 121 2.58 9.72 23.69
N LEU A 122 2.72 8.80 22.74
CA LEU A 122 4.02 8.22 22.38
C LEU A 122 4.99 9.25 21.82
N TYR A 123 4.51 10.20 21.03
CA TYR A 123 5.34 11.29 20.50
C TYR A 123 5.86 12.18 21.63
N THR A 124 4.97 12.56 22.53
CA THR A 124 5.33 13.39 23.68
C THR A 124 6.34 12.69 24.58
N PHE A 125 6.14 11.40 24.86
CA PHE A 125 7.01 10.61 25.73
C PHE A 125 8.38 10.34 25.10
N SER A 126 8.45 10.06 23.80
CA SER A 126 9.67 9.65 23.11
C SER A 126 10.44 10.78 22.43
N GLY A 127 9.85 11.97 22.31
CA GLY A 127 10.43 13.10 21.59
C GLY A 127 10.26 13.00 20.07
N GLY A 128 9.31 12.23 19.63
CA GLY A 128 8.97 12.08 18.22
C GLY A 128 8.05 13.15 17.67
#